data_8de23c9a6f4777e3ee058af3b9effb7e
#
_entry.id   8de23c9a6f4777e3ee058af3b9effb7e
#
_cell.length_a   1.000
_cell.length_b   1.000
_cell.length_c   1.000
_cell.angle_alpha   90.00
_cell.angle_beta   90.00
_cell.angle_gamma   90.00
#
_symmetry.space_group_name_H-M   'P 1'
#
loop_
_entity.id
_entity.type
_entity.pdbx_description
1 polymer ?
#
loop_
_entity_poly.entity_id
_entity_poly.type
_entity_poly.pdbx_seq_one_letter_code
_entity_poly.pdbx_strand_id
1 'polypeptide(L)'
;EKLNWSWKDILLYQDPGWNHNWLLTVLVSFIGTFGLMQIYMPYGVSKAYFLLFGIGGLGVLSMLGMFYPKKRTVVKERKTSGTEKLKIKTVTVSNKWDRKGIFHLLMILLILIPVGLFMYYVYYSDNQAQGRYIMPALYPAMYFVTAGWNRLLERFVKKENIRMWIYRGLSALLVASPFLCYIFLVVPFYR
;
A
#
# COMPACT_ATOMS: atom_id res chain seq x y z
N GLU A 1 -19.78 -28.65 -2.33
CA GLU A 1 -18.76 -29.22 -3.25
C GLU A 1 -17.50 -28.39 -3.13
N LYS A 2 -16.39 -28.99 -2.67
CA LYS A 2 -15.09 -28.33 -2.72
C LYS A 2 -14.75 -28.14 -4.18
N LEU A 3 -14.69 -26.89 -4.65
CA LEU A 3 -14.11 -26.57 -5.93
C LEU A 3 -12.67 -27.09 -5.94
N ASN A 4 -12.41 -28.17 -6.67
CA ASN A 4 -11.07 -28.74 -6.86
C ASN A 4 -10.20 -27.85 -7.76
N TRP A 5 -10.18 -26.56 -7.47
CA TRP A 5 -9.44 -25.59 -8.25
C TRP A 5 -8.02 -25.45 -7.70
N SER A 6 -7.06 -25.51 -8.58
CA SER A 6 -5.69 -25.14 -8.26
C SER A 6 -5.60 -23.61 -8.12
N TRP A 7 -4.63 -23.11 -7.36
CA TRP A 7 -4.36 -21.66 -7.32
C TRP A 7 -4.14 -21.03 -8.69
N LYS A 8 -3.63 -21.82 -9.63
CA LYS A 8 -3.44 -21.44 -11.03
C LYS A 8 -4.77 -21.20 -11.72
N ASP A 9 -5.73 -22.07 -11.47
CA ASP A 9 -7.08 -21.96 -12.08
C ASP A 9 -7.81 -20.77 -11.50
N ILE A 10 -7.68 -20.47 -10.20
CA ILE A 10 -8.28 -19.30 -9.56
C ILE A 10 -7.71 -18.01 -10.14
N LEU A 11 -6.38 -17.89 -10.25
CA LEU A 11 -5.73 -16.66 -10.71
C LEU A 11 -5.92 -16.40 -12.21
N LEU A 12 -6.02 -17.47 -13.02
CA LEU A 12 -6.15 -17.39 -14.46
C LEU A 12 -7.60 -17.58 -14.93
N TYR A 13 -8.52 -17.80 -14.02
CA TYR A 13 -9.94 -17.99 -14.36
C TYR A 13 -10.47 -16.81 -15.12
N GLN A 14 -11.04 -17.10 -16.26
CA GLN A 14 -11.71 -16.16 -17.13
C GLN A 14 -13.21 -16.42 -17.03
N ASP A 15 -13.90 -15.54 -16.32
CA ASP A 15 -15.35 -15.64 -16.23
C ASP A 15 -15.96 -15.42 -17.61
N PRO A 16 -16.82 -16.32 -18.12
CA PRO A 16 -17.46 -16.18 -19.42
C PRO A 16 -18.29 -14.89 -19.60
N GLY A 17 -18.75 -14.29 -18.48
CA GLY A 17 -19.47 -13.01 -18.49
C GLY A 17 -18.55 -11.77 -18.42
N TRP A 18 -17.25 -11.94 -18.23
CA TRP A 18 -16.33 -10.86 -17.97
C TRP A 18 -15.09 -11.01 -18.84
N ASN A 19 -14.81 -10.03 -19.66
CA ASN A 19 -13.64 -10.05 -20.57
C ASN A 19 -12.28 -9.95 -19.83
N HIS A 20 -12.24 -10.26 -18.54
CA HIS A 20 -11.06 -10.04 -17.68
C HIS A 20 -10.76 -11.27 -16.82
N ASN A 21 -9.47 -11.51 -16.59
CA ASN A 21 -9.01 -12.53 -15.64
C ASN A 21 -9.47 -12.17 -14.24
N TRP A 22 -9.71 -13.17 -13.39
CA TRP A 22 -10.09 -13.00 -12.00
C TRP A 22 -9.22 -11.96 -11.26
N LEU A 23 -7.89 -12.07 -11.37
CA LEU A 23 -6.97 -11.13 -10.74
C LEU A 23 -7.17 -9.69 -11.22
N LEU A 24 -7.32 -9.49 -12.53
CA LEU A 24 -7.56 -8.16 -13.09
C LEU A 24 -8.90 -7.60 -12.65
N THR A 25 -9.94 -8.44 -12.58
CA THR A 25 -11.26 -8.06 -12.07
C THR A 25 -11.19 -7.63 -10.61
N VAL A 26 -10.50 -8.39 -9.75
CA VAL A 26 -10.26 -8.02 -8.35
C VAL A 26 -9.54 -6.67 -8.25
N LEU A 27 -8.48 -6.47 -9.02
CA LEU A 27 -7.71 -5.22 -9.01
C LEU A 27 -8.54 -4.03 -9.50
N VAL A 28 -9.27 -4.18 -10.60
CA VAL A 28 -10.11 -3.09 -11.14
C VAL A 28 -11.26 -2.78 -10.19
N SER A 29 -11.89 -3.79 -9.59
CA SER A 29 -12.96 -3.60 -8.63
C SER A 29 -12.46 -3.03 -7.28
N PHE A 30 -11.20 -3.23 -6.93
CA PHE A 30 -10.57 -2.59 -5.78
C PHE A 30 -10.40 -1.08 -5.97
N ILE A 31 -10.11 -0.63 -7.21
CA ILE A 31 -9.95 0.80 -7.51
C ILE A 31 -11.31 1.49 -7.59
N GLY A 32 -12.29 0.88 -8.23
CA GLY A 32 -13.63 1.46 -8.29
C GLY A 32 -14.57 0.72 -9.21
N THR A 33 -15.61 0.19 -8.61
CA THR A 33 -16.82 -0.29 -9.29
C THR A 33 -18.03 0.34 -8.63
N PHE A 34 -19.00 0.73 -9.42
CA PHE A 34 -20.22 1.37 -8.96
C PHE A 34 -21.43 0.45 -9.21
N GLY A 35 -22.46 0.63 -8.38
CA GLY A 35 -23.63 -0.23 -8.43
C GLY A 35 -23.29 -1.67 -8.02
N LEU A 36 -24.03 -2.63 -8.57
CA LEU A 36 -23.80 -4.07 -8.36
C LEU A 36 -22.66 -4.60 -9.27
N MET A 37 -21.52 -3.90 -9.29
CA MET A 37 -20.38 -4.17 -10.19
C MET A 37 -20.70 -4.04 -11.70
N GLN A 38 -21.73 -3.27 -12.04
CA GLN A 38 -22.14 -3.08 -13.43
C GLN A 38 -21.40 -1.93 -14.12
N ILE A 39 -20.96 -0.96 -13.33
CA ILE A 39 -20.28 0.23 -13.86
C ILE A 39 -18.84 0.24 -13.39
N TYR A 40 -17.92 0.12 -14.33
CA TYR A 40 -16.48 0.20 -14.08
C TYR A 40 -15.96 1.61 -14.29
N MET A 41 -14.98 1.98 -13.47
CA MET A 41 -14.22 3.19 -13.70
C MET A 41 -13.56 3.15 -15.10
N PRO A 42 -13.53 4.27 -15.86
CA PRO A 42 -12.90 4.28 -17.17
C PRO A 42 -11.47 3.75 -17.14
N TYR A 43 -11.11 2.96 -18.15
CA TYR A 43 -9.82 2.28 -18.21
C TYR A 43 -8.62 3.23 -18.06
N GLY A 44 -8.69 4.44 -18.62
CA GLY A 44 -7.65 5.46 -18.46
C GLY A 44 -7.47 5.91 -17.00
N VAL A 45 -8.56 6.08 -16.26
CA VAL A 45 -8.54 6.45 -14.84
C VAL A 45 -7.99 5.30 -14.01
N SER A 46 -8.46 4.07 -14.23
CA SER A 46 -7.94 2.88 -13.56
C SER A 46 -6.44 2.69 -13.77
N LYS A 47 -5.96 2.86 -15.01
CA LYS A 47 -4.52 2.85 -15.31
C LYS A 47 -3.74 3.91 -14.55
N ALA A 48 -4.26 5.13 -14.45
CA ALA A 48 -3.60 6.20 -13.72
C ALA A 48 -3.45 5.85 -12.24
N TYR A 49 -4.48 5.25 -11.61
CA TYR A 49 -4.40 4.75 -10.23
C TYR A 49 -3.37 3.62 -10.09
N PHE A 50 -3.35 2.64 -11.01
CA PHE A 50 -2.35 1.56 -10.98
C PHE A 50 -0.92 2.09 -11.11
N LEU A 51 -0.69 3.07 -11.99
CA LEU A 51 0.61 3.71 -12.11
C LEU A 51 1.01 4.44 -10.83
N LEU A 52 0.07 5.19 -10.24
CA LEU A 52 0.31 5.90 -9.00
C LEU A 52 0.67 4.96 -7.85
N PHE A 53 -0.08 3.87 -7.71
CA PHE A 53 0.19 2.85 -6.68
C PHE A 53 1.49 2.08 -6.97
N GLY A 54 1.74 1.74 -8.23
CA GLY A 54 2.95 1.03 -8.65
C GLY A 54 4.21 1.85 -8.40
N ILE A 55 4.22 3.13 -8.79
CA ILE A 55 5.36 4.02 -8.55
C ILE A 55 5.58 4.22 -7.06
N GLY A 56 4.52 4.44 -6.27
CA GLY A 56 4.61 4.53 -4.81
C GLY A 56 5.14 3.23 -4.20
N GLY A 57 4.67 2.08 -4.66
CA GLY A 57 5.15 0.76 -4.25
C GLY A 57 6.64 0.56 -4.54
N LEU A 58 7.12 0.95 -5.73
CA LEU A 58 8.54 0.95 -6.05
C LEU A 58 9.35 1.86 -5.12
N GLY A 59 8.79 3.00 -4.72
CA GLY A 59 9.40 3.88 -3.72
C GLY A 59 9.62 3.18 -2.39
N VAL A 60 8.70 2.30 -1.96
CA VAL A 60 8.84 1.52 -0.73
C VAL A 60 10.02 0.55 -0.78
N LEU A 61 10.35 -0.01 -1.96
CA LEU A 61 11.54 -0.86 -2.10
C LEU A 61 12.83 -0.14 -1.70
N SER A 62 12.89 1.17 -1.93
CA SER A 62 14.03 1.99 -1.49
C SER A 62 14.09 2.17 0.04
N MET A 63 13.02 1.81 0.74
CA MET A 63 12.86 1.95 2.19
C MET A 63 13.03 0.61 2.93
N LEU A 64 13.36 -0.48 2.24
CA LEU A 64 13.49 -1.82 2.86
C LEU A 64 14.44 -1.84 4.06
N GLY A 65 15.47 -0.97 4.08
CA GLY A 65 16.36 -0.81 5.23
C GLY A 65 15.67 -0.35 6.53
N MET A 66 14.43 0.15 6.46
CA MET A 66 13.65 0.53 7.67
C MET A 66 13.04 -0.68 8.40
N PHE A 67 12.92 -1.81 7.72
CA PHE A 67 12.39 -3.05 8.31
C PHE A 67 13.45 -3.82 9.08
N TYR A 68 14.72 -3.44 9.00
CA TYR A 68 15.81 -4.07 9.74
C TYR A 68 16.10 -3.33 11.04
N PRO A 69 16.40 -4.07 12.13
CA PRO A 69 16.77 -3.47 13.39
C PRO A 69 18.04 -2.66 13.24
N LYS A 70 18.00 -1.40 13.64
CA LYS A 70 19.17 -0.51 13.58
C LYS A 70 20.10 -0.78 14.77
N LYS A 71 21.37 -0.95 14.49
CA LYS A 71 22.41 -0.98 15.50
C LYS A 71 22.55 0.42 16.10
N ARG A 72 22.13 0.61 17.36
CA ARG A 72 22.36 1.86 18.11
C ARG A 72 23.62 1.71 18.94
N THR A 73 24.59 2.55 18.67
CA THR A 73 25.79 2.68 19.51
C THR A 73 25.46 3.67 20.63
N VAL A 74 25.25 3.18 21.83
CA VAL A 74 25.07 4.05 23.01
C VAL A 74 26.44 4.26 23.65
N VAL A 75 26.95 5.47 23.53
CA VAL A 75 28.20 5.88 24.18
C VAL A 75 27.82 6.37 25.58
N LYS A 76 28.07 5.59 26.63
CA LYS A 76 27.96 6.05 28.02
C LYS A 76 29.31 6.66 28.42
N GLU A 77 29.32 7.95 28.63
CA GLU A 77 30.44 8.63 29.27
C GLU A 77 30.28 8.49 30.82
N ARG A 78 31.19 7.78 31.43
CA ARG A 78 31.28 7.71 32.90
C ARG A 78 32.23 8.79 33.36
N LYS A 79 31.72 9.83 34.06
CA LYS A 79 32.57 10.79 34.79
C LYS A 79 33.09 10.09 36.00
N THR A 80 34.38 9.83 36.08
CA THR A 80 35.06 9.42 37.34
C THR A 80 35.54 10.67 38.06
N SER A 81 35.13 10.82 39.31
CA SER A 81 35.57 11.89 40.21
C SER A 81 37.01 11.59 40.61
N GLY A 82 37.97 12.30 40.04
CA GLY A 82 39.38 12.15 40.33
C GLY A 82 40.21 12.76 39.21
N THR A 83 41.41 13.24 39.54
CA THR A 83 42.31 14.14 38.81
C THR A 83 42.79 13.69 37.42
N GLU A 84 42.40 12.50 36.94
CA GLU A 84 42.64 12.04 35.57
C GLU A 84 41.33 11.74 34.85
N LYS A 85 41.08 12.48 33.78
CA LYS A 85 39.89 12.30 32.94
C LYS A 85 40.08 11.09 32.00
N LEU A 86 39.99 9.88 32.54
CA LEU A 86 39.90 8.68 31.73
C LEU A 86 38.46 8.58 31.14
N LYS A 87 38.28 8.98 29.89
CA LYS A 87 37.06 8.79 29.14
C LYS A 87 36.95 7.31 28.72
N ILE A 88 36.30 6.49 29.56
CA ILE A 88 35.96 5.11 29.15
C ILE A 88 34.73 5.15 28.22
N LYS A 89 34.97 4.93 26.97
CA LYS A 89 33.93 4.89 25.92
C LYS A 89 33.37 3.47 25.86
N THR A 90 32.35 3.16 26.63
CA THR A 90 31.68 1.86 26.54
C THR A 90 30.71 1.87 25.37
N VAL A 91 31.01 1.11 24.32
CA VAL A 91 30.15 0.98 23.15
C VAL A 91 29.23 -0.22 23.36
N THR A 92 27.98 0.02 23.72
CA THR A 92 26.98 -1.03 23.81
C THR A 92 26.18 -1.04 22.52
N VAL A 93 26.31 -2.11 21.72
CA VAL A 93 25.52 -2.32 20.50
C VAL A 93 24.21 -2.98 20.91
N SER A 94 23.12 -2.22 20.93
CA SER A 94 21.79 -2.75 21.19
C SER A 94 21.01 -2.91 19.87
N ASN A 95 20.64 -4.14 19.57
CA ASN A 95 19.83 -4.48 18.41
C ASN A 95 18.35 -4.41 18.79
N LYS A 96 17.80 -3.23 18.97
CA LYS A 96 16.39 -3.01 19.34
C LYS A 96 15.58 -2.54 18.11
N TRP A 97 14.42 -3.12 17.97
CA TRP A 97 13.41 -2.63 17.02
C TRP A 97 13.01 -1.21 17.45
N ASP A 98 13.11 -0.27 16.51
CA ASP A 98 12.61 1.08 16.71
C ASP A 98 11.06 1.04 16.65
N ARG A 99 10.40 1.95 17.40
CA ARG A 99 8.92 2.08 17.35
C ARG A 99 8.40 2.21 15.92
N LYS A 100 9.16 2.88 15.05
CA LYS A 100 8.82 2.99 13.62
C LYS A 100 8.84 1.64 12.91
N GLY A 101 9.82 0.78 13.18
CA GLY A 101 9.89 -0.57 12.60
C GLY A 101 8.71 -1.44 13.01
N ILE A 102 8.32 -1.40 14.29
CA ILE A 102 7.13 -2.10 14.80
C ILE A 102 5.87 -1.60 14.10
N PHE A 103 5.73 -0.28 13.94
CA PHE A 103 4.60 0.31 13.25
C PHE A 103 4.49 -0.16 11.78
N HIS A 104 5.61 -0.20 11.06
CA HIS A 104 5.62 -0.72 9.68
C HIS A 104 5.22 -2.20 9.62
N LEU A 105 5.70 -3.00 10.58
CA LEU A 105 5.31 -4.41 10.66
C LEU A 105 3.81 -4.56 10.89
N LEU A 106 3.23 -3.78 11.80
CA LEU A 106 1.79 -3.76 12.03
C LEU A 106 1.01 -3.37 10.77
N MET A 107 1.46 -2.37 10.02
CA MET A 107 0.84 -1.98 8.75
C MET A 107 0.89 -3.10 7.70
N ILE A 108 1.99 -3.86 7.65
CA ILE A 108 2.08 -5.04 6.78
C ILE A 108 1.07 -6.11 7.21
N LEU A 109 0.96 -6.41 8.49
CA LEU A 109 -0.02 -7.37 9.00
C LEU A 109 -1.46 -6.94 8.69
N LEU A 110 -1.76 -5.65 8.79
CA LEU A 110 -3.07 -5.09 8.42
C LEU A 110 -3.37 -5.20 6.91
N ILE A 111 -2.37 -5.38 6.05
CA ILE A 111 -2.57 -5.73 4.64
C ILE A 111 -2.76 -7.24 4.49
N LEU A 112 -1.89 -8.02 5.10
CA LEU A 112 -1.84 -9.47 4.91
C LEU A 112 -3.09 -10.17 5.44
N ILE A 113 -3.66 -9.72 6.57
CA ILE A 113 -4.83 -10.34 7.17
C ILE A 113 -6.05 -10.27 6.24
N PRO A 114 -6.52 -9.09 5.76
CA PRO A 114 -7.66 -9.03 4.85
C PRO A 114 -7.42 -9.76 3.53
N VAL A 115 -6.22 -9.66 2.97
CA VAL A 115 -5.85 -10.37 1.74
C VAL A 115 -5.87 -11.88 1.97
N GLY A 116 -5.30 -12.37 3.08
CA GLY A 116 -5.30 -13.79 3.43
C GLY A 116 -6.71 -14.34 3.66
N LEU A 117 -7.55 -13.59 4.39
CA LEU A 117 -8.96 -13.97 4.61
C LEU A 117 -9.74 -13.99 3.29
N PHE A 118 -9.53 -13.01 2.42
CA PHE A 118 -10.15 -12.99 1.11
C PHE A 118 -9.75 -14.19 0.25
N MET A 119 -8.44 -14.49 0.18
CA MET A 119 -7.93 -15.65 -0.55
C MET A 119 -8.45 -16.97 0.03
N TYR A 120 -8.52 -17.09 1.37
CA TYR A 120 -9.11 -18.23 2.03
C TYR A 120 -10.60 -18.39 1.66
N TYR A 121 -11.36 -17.31 1.69
CA TYR A 121 -12.78 -17.31 1.31
C TYR A 121 -12.99 -17.74 -0.15
N VAL A 122 -12.23 -17.15 -1.07
CA VAL A 122 -12.28 -17.50 -2.50
C VAL A 122 -11.97 -18.98 -2.73
N TYR A 123 -11.01 -19.52 -1.99
CA TYR A 123 -10.61 -20.93 -2.14
C TYR A 123 -11.63 -21.91 -1.57
N TYR A 124 -12.24 -21.60 -0.44
CA TYR A 124 -13.09 -22.57 0.29
C TYR A 124 -14.59 -22.37 0.12
N SER A 125 -15.04 -21.15 -0.20
CA SER A 125 -16.48 -20.85 -0.18
C SER A 125 -16.99 -20.49 -1.55
N ASP A 126 -16.51 -19.40 -2.15
CA ASP A 126 -17.07 -18.87 -3.39
C ASP A 126 -16.01 -18.07 -4.15
N ASN A 127 -15.88 -18.33 -5.45
CA ASN A 127 -14.92 -17.64 -6.30
C ASN A 127 -15.46 -16.27 -6.74
N GLN A 128 -15.52 -15.33 -5.82
CA GLN A 128 -15.95 -13.96 -6.09
C GLN A 128 -14.77 -13.05 -6.43
N ALA A 129 -14.73 -12.55 -7.65
CA ALA A 129 -13.72 -11.59 -8.10
C ALA A 129 -14.07 -10.16 -7.64
N GLN A 130 -14.16 -9.92 -6.32
CA GLN A 130 -14.61 -8.64 -5.77
C GLN A 130 -13.54 -8.01 -4.87
N GLY A 131 -12.85 -6.98 -5.38
CA GLY A 131 -11.81 -6.24 -4.63
C GLY A 131 -12.31 -5.52 -3.39
N ARG A 132 -13.64 -5.30 -3.25
CA ARG A 132 -14.23 -4.68 -2.05
C ARG A 132 -13.93 -5.43 -0.76
N TYR A 133 -13.71 -6.73 -0.80
CA TYR A 133 -13.37 -7.53 0.39
C TYR A 133 -11.95 -7.23 0.91
N ILE A 134 -11.11 -6.64 0.06
CA ILE A 134 -9.74 -6.23 0.41
C ILE A 134 -9.69 -4.75 0.85
N MET A 135 -10.82 -4.03 0.82
CA MET A 135 -10.89 -2.61 1.22
C MET A 135 -10.26 -2.29 2.58
N PRO A 136 -10.36 -3.14 3.62
CA PRO A 136 -9.66 -2.87 4.88
C PRO A 136 -8.15 -2.74 4.73
N ALA A 137 -7.54 -3.39 3.73
CA ALA A 137 -6.12 -3.26 3.41
C ALA A 137 -5.77 -1.94 2.70
N LEU A 138 -6.76 -1.18 2.22
CA LEU A 138 -6.52 0.07 1.48
C LEU A 138 -5.77 1.10 2.33
N TYR A 139 -6.19 1.30 3.57
CA TYR A 139 -5.57 2.29 4.45
C TYR A 139 -4.07 2.03 4.68
N PRO A 140 -3.63 0.84 5.14
CA PRO A 140 -2.22 0.55 5.29
C PRO A 140 -1.47 0.48 3.95
N ALA A 141 -2.11 0.09 2.85
CA ALA A 141 -1.51 0.14 1.52
C ALA A 141 -1.23 1.59 1.09
N MET A 142 -2.19 2.51 1.29
CA MET A 142 -2.03 3.93 0.99
C MET A 142 -0.95 4.60 1.85
N TYR A 143 -0.78 4.15 3.09
CA TYR A 143 0.34 4.59 3.92
C TYR A 143 1.69 4.29 3.23
N PHE A 144 1.88 3.06 2.76
CA PHE A 144 3.12 2.70 2.06
C PHE A 144 3.28 3.41 0.72
N VAL A 145 2.22 3.53 -0.07
CA VAL A 145 2.23 4.27 -1.34
C VAL A 145 2.66 5.72 -1.11
N THR A 146 2.07 6.38 -0.12
CA THR A 146 2.40 7.78 0.22
C THR A 146 3.84 7.91 0.73
N ALA A 147 4.29 6.99 1.58
CA ALA A 147 5.66 6.98 2.07
C ALA A 147 6.66 6.75 0.92
N GLY A 148 6.35 5.87 -0.01
CA GLY A 148 7.15 5.62 -1.20
C GLY A 148 7.24 6.84 -2.12
N TRP A 149 6.12 7.50 -2.39
CA TRP A 149 6.09 8.76 -3.13
C TRP A 149 6.91 9.86 -2.45
N ASN A 150 6.76 10.00 -1.12
CA ASN A 150 7.57 10.98 -0.38
C ASN A 150 9.06 10.72 -0.58
N ARG A 151 9.49 9.48 -0.48
CA ARG A 151 10.90 9.10 -0.66
C ARG A 151 11.41 9.39 -2.07
N LEU A 152 10.59 9.08 -3.08
CA LEU A 152 10.94 9.37 -4.48
C LEU A 152 11.01 10.87 -4.73
N LEU A 153 10.02 11.63 -4.28
CA LEU A 153 9.99 13.09 -4.46
C LEU A 153 11.15 13.77 -3.73
N GLU A 154 11.53 13.34 -2.53
CA GLU A 154 12.71 13.85 -1.82
C GLU A 154 14.00 13.62 -2.61
N ARG A 155 14.07 12.51 -3.35
CA ARG A 155 15.26 12.19 -4.16
C ARG A 155 15.35 13.03 -5.43
N PHE A 156 14.22 13.28 -6.11
CA PHE A 156 14.19 13.97 -7.41
C PHE A 156 13.89 15.46 -7.31
N VAL A 157 13.11 15.88 -6.31
CA VAL A 157 12.66 17.28 -6.14
C VAL A 157 13.24 17.87 -4.87
N LYS A 158 14.32 18.64 -5.01
CA LYS A 158 15.01 19.26 -3.87
C LYS A 158 14.20 20.38 -3.21
N LYS A 159 13.39 21.13 -3.99
CA LYS A 159 12.60 22.26 -3.48
C LYS A 159 11.33 21.78 -2.79
N GLU A 160 11.21 22.08 -1.50
CA GLU A 160 10.08 21.66 -0.65
C GLU A 160 8.74 22.24 -1.14
N ASN A 161 8.71 23.49 -1.55
CA ASN A 161 7.50 24.13 -2.07
C ASN A 161 6.95 23.39 -3.30
N ILE A 162 7.81 22.92 -4.21
CA ILE A 162 7.38 22.17 -5.40
C ILE A 162 6.79 20.83 -4.98
N ARG A 163 7.42 20.13 -4.02
CA ARG A 163 6.88 18.87 -3.47
C ARG A 163 5.48 19.06 -2.88
N MET A 164 5.28 20.12 -2.10
CA MET A 164 3.98 20.45 -1.53
C MET A 164 2.91 20.66 -2.60
N TRP A 165 3.24 21.39 -3.68
CA TRP A 165 2.31 21.59 -4.78
C TRP A 165 1.96 20.30 -5.52
N ILE A 166 2.95 19.41 -5.73
CA ILE A 166 2.72 18.07 -6.31
C ILE A 166 1.77 17.27 -5.43
N TYR A 167 1.96 17.24 -4.10
CA TYR A 167 1.05 16.53 -3.19
C TYR A 167 -0.35 17.10 -3.21
N ARG A 168 -0.50 18.43 -3.19
CA ARG A 168 -1.81 19.06 -3.27
C ARG A 168 -2.51 18.73 -4.59
N GLY A 169 -1.80 18.78 -5.70
CA GLY A 169 -2.32 18.40 -7.01
C GLY A 169 -2.76 16.94 -7.09
N LEU A 170 -1.91 16.02 -6.64
CA LEU A 170 -2.25 14.59 -6.59
C LEU A 170 -3.44 14.33 -5.67
N SER A 171 -3.49 14.94 -4.50
CA SER A 171 -4.62 14.79 -3.57
C SER A 171 -5.92 15.32 -4.16
N ALA A 172 -5.87 16.48 -4.81
CA ALA A 172 -7.03 17.05 -5.48
C ALA A 172 -7.55 16.16 -6.62
N LEU A 173 -6.65 15.58 -7.43
CA LEU A 173 -7.01 14.64 -8.50
C LEU A 173 -7.62 13.36 -7.94
N LEU A 174 -7.04 12.81 -6.86
CA LEU A 174 -7.56 11.60 -6.20
C LEU A 174 -8.95 11.81 -5.61
N VAL A 175 -9.22 12.98 -5.06
CA VAL A 175 -10.55 13.32 -4.52
C VAL A 175 -11.54 13.64 -5.64
N ALA A 176 -11.12 14.40 -6.65
CA ALA A 176 -12.01 14.83 -7.74
C ALA A 176 -12.43 13.67 -8.66
N SER A 177 -11.53 12.72 -8.94
CA SER A 177 -11.78 11.65 -9.92
C SER A 177 -12.98 10.75 -9.59
N PRO A 178 -13.22 10.27 -8.35
CA PRO A 178 -14.41 9.49 -8.02
C PRO A 178 -15.71 10.32 -8.17
N PHE A 179 -15.69 11.59 -7.80
CA PHE A 179 -16.84 12.47 -7.96
C PHE A 179 -17.17 12.69 -9.44
N LEU A 180 -16.15 12.94 -10.27
CA LEU A 180 -16.34 13.07 -11.71
C LEU A 180 -16.86 11.78 -12.33
N CYS A 181 -16.29 10.63 -11.96
CA CYS A 181 -16.80 9.34 -12.42
C CYS A 181 -18.25 9.12 -11.98
N TYR A 182 -18.61 9.47 -10.75
CA TYR A 182 -19.98 9.36 -10.29
C TYR A 182 -20.93 10.23 -11.12
N ILE A 183 -20.61 11.50 -11.34
CA ILE A 183 -21.46 12.43 -12.09
C ILE A 183 -21.59 12.02 -13.56
N PHE A 184 -20.49 11.64 -14.21
CA PHE A 184 -20.47 11.40 -15.66
C PHE A 184 -20.80 9.96 -16.07
N LEU A 185 -20.70 9.00 -15.17
CA LEU A 185 -20.95 7.59 -15.47
C LEU A 185 -22.16 7.03 -14.74
N VAL A 186 -22.22 7.25 -13.41
CA VAL A 186 -23.27 6.63 -12.60
C VAL A 186 -24.60 7.33 -12.79
N VAL A 187 -24.62 8.65 -12.73
CA VAL A 187 -25.88 9.42 -12.87
C VAL A 187 -26.56 9.17 -14.23
N PRO A 188 -25.85 9.19 -15.39
CA PRO A 188 -26.48 8.89 -16.68
C PRO A 188 -26.93 7.43 -16.83
N PHE A 189 -26.25 6.48 -16.17
CA PHE A 189 -26.60 5.06 -16.25
C PHE A 189 -27.94 4.75 -15.56
N TYR A 190 -28.30 5.49 -14.52
CA TYR A 190 -29.55 5.31 -13.78
C TYR A 190 -30.66 6.29 -14.17
N ARG A 191 -30.46 7.17 -15.14
CA ARG A 191 -31.48 8.01 -15.76
C ARG A 191 -32.11 7.31 -16.96
#